data_c4ddc9f369b0488f6e92d1a73408c39c
#
_entry.id   c4ddc9f369b0488f6e92d1a73408c39c
#
_cell.length_a   1.000
_cell.length_b   1.000
_cell.length_c   1.000
_cell.angle_alpha   90.00
_cell.angle_beta   90.00
_cell.angle_gamma   90.00
#
_symmetry.space_group_name_H-M   'P 1'
#
loop_
_entity.id
_entity.type
_entity.pdbx_description
1 polymer ?
#
loop_
_entity_poly.entity_id
_entity_poly.type
_entity_poly.pdbx_seq_one_letter_code
_entity_poly.pdbx_strand_id
1 'polypeptide(L)'
;MKGIVLAGGSGTRLYPITKGVSKQLLPIYDKPMIYYPLSVLMLAGIRDILVISTPWDLSSFRRLLGDGSDYGVRLSYAEQPSPDGLAQAFLIGEEFIGDEAVCLVLGDNIFQGVGFPAQLREAVGTAEQEGKATVFGYRVDDPQRYGVAEFDENGTCLSIEEKPEHPKSNYAVVGLYFDPNRVVSVAKSIEPSSRGELEITSVNQRFLADGELKVQTLGRGFAWLDTGTHDSLSEASIFVEVLEKRQGVKIACLEEIAYRNGWISEEKLREVAGPMLRNQYGQYLLKLLAEVARDGR
;
A
#
# COMPACT_ATOMS: atom_id res chain seq x y z
N MET A 1 -9.56 3.51 -12.07
CA MET A 1 -8.66 2.51 -11.40
C MET A 1 -9.26 2.05 -10.09
N LYS A 2 -9.17 0.78 -9.77
CA LYS A 2 -9.51 0.16 -8.49
C LYS A 2 -8.27 0.03 -7.60
N GLY A 3 -8.48 -0.05 -6.28
CA GLY A 3 -7.40 -0.32 -5.32
C GLY A 3 -7.62 -1.63 -4.58
N ILE A 4 -6.55 -2.37 -4.30
CA ILE A 4 -6.58 -3.55 -3.44
C ILE A 4 -5.54 -3.36 -2.34
N VAL A 5 -5.96 -3.52 -1.09
CA VAL A 5 -5.06 -3.68 0.05
C VAL A 5 -5.04 -5.15 0.45
N LEU A 6 -3.90 -5.81 0.29
CA LEU A 6 -3.75 -7.19 0.72
C LEU A 6 -3.28 -7.23 2.18
N ALA A 7 -4.21 -7.48 3.08
CA ALA A 7 -4.02 -7.53 4.53
C ALA A 7 -4.19 -8.96 5.07
N GLY A 8 -3.73 -9.93 4.30
CA GLY A 8 -3.71 -11.35 4.66
C GLY A 8 -2.42 -11.80 5.36
N GLY A 9 -2.28 -13.10 5.51
CA GLY A 9 -1.10 -13.75 6.07
C GLY A 9 -1.20 -14.06 7.57
N SER A 10 -0.46 -15.07 8.01
CA SER A 10 -0.51 -15.60 9.38
C SER A 10 0.21 -14.75 10.44
N GLY A 11 1.04 -13.81 10.02
CA GLY A 11 1.82 -12.93 10.92
C GLY A 11 2.78 -13.67 11.88
N THR A 12 3.12 -14.93 11.62
CA THR A 12 3.87 -15.81 12.55
C THR A 12 5.23 -15.25 12.96
N ARG A 13 5.87 -14.45 12.12
CA ARG A 13 7.16 -13.79 12.44
C ARG A 13 7.05 -12.78 13.60
N LEU A 14 5.83 -12.31 13.90
CA LEU A 14 5.54 -11.37 14.99
C LEU A 14 4.88 -12.05 16.21
N TYR A 15 4.88 -13.39 16.28
CA TYR A 15 4.40 -14.06 17.49
C TYR A 15 5.24 -13.69 18.71
N PRO A 16 4.62 -13.50 19.91
CA PRO A 16 3.20 -13.79 20.23
C PRO A 16 2.22 -12.64 19.92
N ILE A 17 2.66 -11.46 19.46
CA ILE A 17 1.82 -10.26 19.28
C ILE A 17 0.62 -10.54 18.36
N THR A 18 0.86 -11.24 17.26
CA THR A 18 -0.15 -11.53 16.23
C THR A 18 -0.95 -12.81 16.44
N LYS A 19 -0.89 -13.43 17.63
CA LYS A 19 -1.72 -14.62 17.92
C LYS A 19 -3.21 -14.32 18.02
N GLY A 20 -3.58 -13.11 18.39
CA GLY A 20 -4.98 -12.73 18.63
C GLY A 20 -5.43 -11.52 17.80
N VAL A 21 -4.57 -11.01 16.90
CA VAL A 21 -4.87 -9.83 16.09
C VAL A 21 -4.08 -9.88 14.78
N SER A 22 -4.72 -9.45 13.69
CA SER A 22 -4.03 -9.27 12.41
C SER A 22 -2.86 -8.30 12.56
N LYS A 23 -1.74 -8.59 11.89
CA LYS A 23 -0.55 -7.73 11.85
C LYS A 23 -0.92 -6.30 11.45
N GLN A 24 -1.77 -6.14 10.44
CA GLN A 24 -2.15 -4.84 9.87
C GLN A 24 -3.07 -4.02 10.78
N LEU A 25 -3.55 -4.60 11.88
CA LEU A 25 -4.28 -3.89 12.94
C LEU A 25 -3.38 -3.45 14.10
N LEU A 26 -2.12 -3.86 14.11
CA LEU A 26 -1.16 -3.39 15.12
C LEU A 26 -0.92 -1.88 14.96
N PRO A 27 -0.71 -1.16 16.06
CA PRO A 27 -0.44 0.27 16.00
C PRO A 27 0.95 0.55 15.43
N ILE A 28 1.03 1.52 14.52
CA ILE A 28 2.25 2.21 14.14
C ILE A 28 2.12 3.62 14.65
N TYR A 29 2.74 3.89 15.78
CA TYR A 29 2.65 5.12 16.57
C TYR A 29 1.21 5.41 17.03
N ASP A 30 0.44 6.22 16.32
CA ASP A 30 -0.87 6.73 16.77
C ASP A 30 -2.08 6.18 15.98
N LYS A 31 -1.86 5.30 15.02
CA LYS A 31 -2.92 4.70 14.20
C LYS A 31 -2.62 3.26 13.78
N PRO A 32 -3.64 2.46 13.38
CA PRO A 32 -3.42 1.11 12.89
C PRO A 32 -2.59 1.08 11.60
N MET A 33 -1.76 0.06 11.44
CA MET A 33 -0.87 -0.12 10.29
C MET A 33 -1.61 -0.04 8.95
N ILE A 34 -2.84 -0.54 8.84
CA ILE A 34 -3.63 -0.53 7.60
C ILE A 34 -3.89 0.88 7.06
N TYR A 35 -3.81 1.93 7.88
CA TYR A 35 -3.97 3.32 7.45
C TYR A 35 -2.89 3.75 6.44
N TYR A 36 -1.67 3.22 6.58
CA TYR A 36 -0.55 3.58 5.71
C TYR A 36 -0.76 3.12 4.27
N PRO A 37 -1.02 1.84 3.96
CA PRO A 37 -1.32 1.43 2.60
C PRO A 37 -2.63 2.03 2.05
N LEU A 38 -3.66 2.22 2.89
CA LEU A 38 -4.88 2.94 2.47
C LEU A 38 -4.56 4.37 2.04
N SER A 39 -3.69 5.08 2.78
CA SER A 39 -3.26 6.42 2.42
C SER A 39 -2.56 6.49 1.06
N VAL A 40 -1.79 5.46 0.69
CA VAL A 40 -1.14 5.37 -0.61
C VAL A 40 -2.16 5.36 -1.74
N LEU A 41 -3.19 4.52 -1.63
CA LEU A 41 -4.28 4.46 -2.60
C LEU A 41 -5.03 5.80 -2.70
N MET A 42 -5.32 6.42 -1.56
CA MET A 42 -5.99 7.72 -1.51
C MET A 42 -5.13 8.85 -2.11
N LEU A 43 -3.82 8.85 -1.88
CA LEU A 43 -2.87 9.80 -2.49
C LEU A 43 -2.73 9.60 -4.01
N ALA A 44 -2.93 8.37 -4.49
CA ALA A 44 -3.03 8.05 -5.92
C ALA A 44 -4.37 8.50 -6.55
N GLY A 45 -5.33 8.98 -5.74
CA GLY A 45 -6.66 9.38 -6.19
C GLY A 45 -7.67 8.23 -6.28
N ILE A 46 -7.33 7.05 -5.78
CA ILE A 46 -8.16 5.84 -5.83
C ILE A 46 -9.18 5.86 -4.69
N ARG A 47 -10.46 5.70 -5.03
CA ARG A 47 -11.58 5.78 -4.08
C ARG A 47 -12.38 4.48 -3.93
N ASP A 48 -12.30 3.58 -4.90
CA ASP A 48 -12.87 2.23 -4.82
C ASP A 48 -11.79 1.26 -4.37
N ILE A 49 -11.91 0.73 -3.16
CA ILE A 49 -10.84 -0.05 -2.53
C ILE A 49 -11.40 -1.36 -1.99
N LEU A 50 -10.76 -2.46 -2.34
CA LEU A 50 -11.01 -3.79 -1.80
C LEU A 50 -9.96 -4.11 -0.74
N VAL A 51 -10.39 -4.43 0.47
CA VAL A 51 -9.55 -4.97 1.54
C VAL A 51 -9.67 -6.49 1.52
N ILE A 52 -8.57 -7.17 1.22
CA ILE A 52 -8.50 -8.63 1.24
C ILE A 52 -7.78 -9.06 2.51
N SER A 53 -8.43 -9.91 3.31
CA SER A 53 -7.86 -10.41 4.55
C SER A 53 -8.27 -11.86 4.83
N THR A 54 -7.73 -12.44 5.91
CA THR A 54 -8.14 -13.78 6.34
C THR A 54 -9.61 -13.78 6.76
N PRO A 55 -10.33 -14.91 6.63
CA PRO A 55 -11.70 -15.02 7.14
C PRO A 55 -11.82 -14.65 8.63
N TRP A 56 -10.77 -14.93 9.41
CA TRP A 56 -10.72 -14.66 10.84
C TRP A 56 -10.64 -13.15 11.17
N ASP A 57 -9.85 -12.41 10.43
CA ASP A 57 -9.55 -11.00 10.72
C ASP A 57 -10.51 -10.01 10.04
N LEU A 58 -11.21 -10.43 8.98
CA LEU A 58 -12.00 -9.56 8.11
C LEU A 58 -13.06 -8.76 8.88
N SER A 59 -13.67 -9.36 9.89
CA SER A 59 -14.66 -8.69 10.76
C SER A 59 -14.07 -7.51 11.53
N SER A 60 -12.80 -7.60 11.92
CA SER A 60 -12.09 -6.53 12.62
C SER A 60 -11.76 -5.35 11.70
N PHE A 61 -11.39 -5.61 10.45
CA PHE A 61 -11.22 -4.56 9.44
C PHE A 61 -12.54 -3.85 9.14
N ARG A 62 -13.65 -4.59 8.96
CA ARG A 62 -14.98 -4.01 8.77
C ARG A 62 -15.40 -3.10 9.92
N ARG A 63 -15.13 -3.52 11.17
CA ARG A 63 -15.44 -2.73 12.37
C ARG A 63 -14.58 -1.47 12.46
N LEU A 64 -13.31 -1.53 12.06
CA LEU A 64 -12.38 -0.39 12.09
C LEU A 64 -12.69 0.64 11.03
N LEU A 65 -12.91 0.20 9.80
CA LEU A 65 -12.90 1.06 8.61
C LEU A 65 -14.31 1.36 8.06
N GLY A 66 -15.33 0.59 8.50
CA GLY A 66 -16.70 0.75 8.02
C GLY A 66 -16.84 0.49 6.51
N ASP A 67 -17.64 1.29 5.86
CA ASP A 67 -17.82 1.31 4.40
C ASP A 67 -16.88 2.30 3.68
N GLY A 68 -16.05 3.02 4.44
CA GLY A 68 -15.12 4.03 3.93
C GLY A 68 -15.70 5.43 3.80
N SER A 69 -16.98 5.64 4.09
CA SER A 69 -17.64 6.94 3.96
C SER A 69 -17.01 8.04 4.83
N ASP A 70 -16.44 7.67 5.98
CA ASP A 70 -15.71 8.58 6.86
C ASP A 70 -14.43 9.15 6.22
N TYR A 71 -13.90 8.47 5.21
CA TYR A 71 -12.71 8.86 4.44
C TYR A 71 -13.03 9.26 3.01
N GLY A 72 -14.30 9.39 2.65
CA GLY A 72 -14.74 9.74 1.30
C GLY A 72 -14.38 8.71 0.23
N VAL A 73 -14.17 7.45 0.62
CA VAL A 73 -13.90 6.29 -0.25
C VAL A 73 -14.99 5.24 -0.12
N ARG A 74 -15.00 4.24 -0.99
CA ARG A 74 -15.86 3.06 -0.90
C ARG A 74 -15.00 1.85 -0.61
N LEU A 75 -15.26 1.20 0.53
CA LEU A 75 -14.54 0.00 0.95
C LEU A 75 -15.41 -1.24 0.70
N SER A 76 -14.83 -2.19 0.00
CA SER A 76 -15.31 -3.56 -0.14
C SER A 76 -14.36 -4.51 0.57
N TYR A 77 -14.81 -5.73 0.84
CA TYR A 77 -14.07 -6.68 1.65
C TYR A 77 -14.20 -8.08 1.07
N ALA A 78 -13.06 -8.77 0.92
CA ALA A 78 -13.02 -10.15 0.47
C ALA A 78 -12.11 -11.02 1.34
N GLU A 79 -12.40 -12.30 1.36
CA GLU A 79 -11.62 -13.28 2.13
C GLU A 79 -10.52 -13.89 1.27
N GLN A 80 -9.32 -14.02 1.85
CA GLN A 80 -8.25 -14.88 1.36
C GLN A 80 -8.19 -16.11 2.28
N PRO A 81 -8.74 -17.26 1.84
CA PRO A 81 -8.84 -18.45 2.68
C PRO A 81 -7.48 -19.06 3.05
N SER A 82 -6.51 -18.97 2.15
CA SER A 82 -5.13 -19.45 2.32
C SER A 82 -4.14 -18.47 1.70
N PRO A 83 -2.92 -18.36 2.26
CA PRO A 83 -1.91 -17.42 1.77
C PRO A 83 -1.15 -18.00 0.55
N ASP A 84 -1.85 -18.23 -0.57
CA ASP A 84 -1.31 -18.89 -1.75
C ASP A 84 -0.53 -17.95 -2.68
N GLY A 85 -0.02 -16.84 -2.14
CA GLY A 85 0.81 -15.87 -2.84
C GLY A 85 0.12 -14.52 -3.06
N LEU A 86 0.93 -13.50 -3.42
CA LEU A 86 0.45 -12.12 -3.57
C LEU A 86 -0.43 -11.95 -4.82
N ALA A 87 -0.12 -12.66 -5.91
CA ALA A 87 -0.89 -12.56 -7.15
C ALA A 87 -2.31 -13.14 -7.03
N GLN A 88 -2.60 -13.96 -6.00
CA GLN A 88 -3.94 -14.40 -5.68
C GLN A 88 -4.91 -13.24 -5.43
N ALA A 89 -4.40 -12.08 -5.00
CA ALA A 89 -5.22 -10.89 -4.78
C ALA A 89 -6.00 -10.47 -6.05
N PHE A 90 -5.40 -10.61 -7.23
CA PHE A 90 -6.06 -10.30 -8.50
C PHE A 90 -7.16 -11.30 -8.87
N LEU A 91 -6.99 -12.57 -8.46
CA LEU A 91 -8.00 -13.62 -8.69
C LEU A 91 -9.20 -13.45 -7.75
N ILE A 92 -8.94 -13.18 -6.47
CA ILE A 92 -9.99 -12.88 -5.47
C ILE A 92 -10.72 -11.59 -5.83
N GLY A 93 -10.00 -10.58 -6.32
CA GLY A 93 -10.52 -9.28 -6.68
C GLY A 93 -11.09 -9.19 -8.10
N GLU A 94 -11.15 -10.25 -8.89
CA GLU A 94 -11.49 -10.19 -10.32
C GLU A 94 -12.84 -9.49 -10.58
N GLU A 95 -13.89 -9.87 -9.85
CA GLU A 95 -15.20 -9.25 -9.99
C GLU A 95 -15.20 -7.77 -9.60
N PHE A 96 -14.45 -7.43 -8.52
CA PHE A 96 -14.30 -6.04 -8.07
C PHE A 96 -13.49 -5.19 -9.06
N ILE A 97 -12.43 -5.74 -9.65
CA ILE A 97 -11.60 -5.06 -10.66
C ILE A 97 -12.43 -4.77 -11.91
N GLY A 98 -13.25 -5.74 -12.36
CA GLY A 98 -14.02 -5.62 -13.60
C GLY A 98 -13.10 -5.33 -14.79
N ASP A 99 -13.40 -4.28 -15.53
CA ASP A 99 -12.64 -3.87 -16.72
C ASP A 99 -11.61 -2.75 -16.43
N GLU A 100 -11.41 -2.40 -15.16
CA GLU A 100 -10.53 -1.29 -14.78
C GLU A 100 -9.07 -1.74 -14.53
N ALA A 101 -8.13 -0.80 -14.63
CA ALA A 101 -6.80 -0.95 -14.08
C ALA A 101 -6.85 -1.04 -12.54
N VAL A 102 -5.84 -1.63 -11.93
CA VAL A 102 -5.81 -1.89 -10.48
C VAL A 102 -4.47 -1.52 -9.86
N CYS A 103 -4.51 -0.95 -8.66
CA CYS A 103 -3.35 -0.78 -7.79
C CYS A 103 -3.44 -1.79 -6.65
N LEU A 104 -2.43 -2.64 -6.50
CA LEU A 104 -2.26 -3.54 -5.36
C LEU A 104 -1.20 -2.96 -4.42
N VAL A 105 -1.55 -2.82 -3.14
CA VAL A 105 -0.60 -2.44 -2.09
C VAL A 105 -0.62 -3.47 -0.96
N LEU A 106 0.56 -3.81 -0.46
CA LEU A 106 0.68 -4.73 0.68
C LEU A 106 0.33 -4.02 1.99
N GLY A 107 -0.50 -4.64 2.79
CA GLY A 107 -1.09 -4.08 4.01
C GLY A 107 -0.11 -3.76 5.13
N ASP A 108 1.15 -4.16 5.00
CA ASP A 108 2.22 -3.99 5.98
C ASP A 108 3.36 -3.09 5.51
N ASN A 109 3.17 -2.39 4.39
CA ASN A 109 4.16 -1.48 3.83
C ASN A 109 3.83 -0.02 4.17
N ILE A 110 4.85 0.72 4.57
CA ILE A 110 4.78 2.14 4.88
C ILE A 110 5.66 2.89 3.88
N PHE A 111 5.10 3.93 3.26
CA PHE A 111 5.77 4.76 2.28
C PHE A 111 5.73 6.21 2.72
N GLN A 112 6.89 6.88 2.75
CA GLN A 112 6.97 8.30 3.05
C GLN A 112 8.10 8.96 2.27
N GLY A 113 7.79 10.00 1.51
CA GLY A 113 8.81 10.72 0.75
C GLY A 113 8.24 11.91 -0.02
N VAL A 114 9.12 12.87 -0.30
CA VAL A 114 8.77 14.05 -1.09
C VAL A 114 8.49 13.65 -2.54
N GLY A 115 7.41 14.20 -3.11
CA GLY A 115 7.04 13.92 -4.51
C GLY A 115 6.27 12.61 -4.73
N PHE A 116 6.06 11.81 -3.69
CA PHE A 116 5.38 10.51 -3.82
C PHE A 116 3.99 10.61 -4.48
N PRO A 117 3.10 11.55 -4.14
CA PRO A 117 1.81 11.67 -4.83
C PRO A 117 1.92 11.91 -6.35
N ALA A 118 3.00 12.57 -6.81
CA ALA A 118 3.23 12.76 -8.25
C ALA A 118 3.64 11.45 -8.93
N GLN A 119 4.54 10.68 -8.31
CA GLN A 119 4.93 9.35 -8.79
C GLN A 119 3.74 8.38 -8.85
N LEU A 120 2.86 8.41 -7.83
CA LEU A 120 1.65 7.60 -7.82
C LEU A 120 0.70 7.96 -8.98
N ARG A 121 0.47 9.25 -9.23
CA ARG A 121 -0.37 9.69 -10.37
C ARG A 121 0.24 9.32 -11.72
N GLU A 122 1.57 9.37 -11.86
CA GLU A 122 2.26 8.90 -13.07
C GLU A 122 2.02 7.40 -13.27
N ALA A 123 2.13 6.58 -12.22
CA ALA A 123 1.87 5.15 -12.30
C ALA A 123 0.40 4.84 -12.66
N VAL A 124 -0.56 5.60 -12.13
CA VAL A 124 -1.97 5.52 -12.54
C VAL A 124 -2.12 5.79 -14.04
N GLY A 125 -1.52 6.89 -14.54
CA GLY A 125 -1.55 7.24 -15.97
C GLY A 125 -0.92 6.17 -16.85
N THR A 126 0.22 5.60 -16.43
CA THR A 126 0.89 4.51 -17.13
C THR A 126 -0.01 3.27 -17.26
N ALA A 127 -0.71 2.89 -16.18
CA ALA A 127 -1.57 1.72 -16.22
C ALA A 127 -2.87 1.95 -17.02
N GLU A 128 -3.51 3.12 -16.88
CA GLU A 128 -4.80 3.40 -17.51
C GLU A 128 -4.68 3.85 -18.98
N GLN A 129 -3.62 4.60 -19.33
CA GLN A 129 -3.50 5.22 -20.66
C GLN A 129 -2.51 4.50 -21.56
N GLU A 130 -1.41 3.95 -20.99
CA GLU A 130 -0.40 3.24 -21.76
C GLU A 130 -0.58 1.73 -21.75
N GLY A 131 -1.43 1.19 -20.86
CA GLY A 131 -1.64 -0.25 -20.70
C GLY A 131 -0.42 -1.00 -20.16
N LYS A 132 0.48 -0.30 -19.44
CA LYS A 132 1.71 -0.87 -18.87
C LYS A 132 1.65 -0.97 -17.36
N ALA A 133 2.27 -2.01 -16.82
CA ALA A 133 2.46 -2.16 -15.38
C ALA A 133 3.57 -1.24 -14.86
N THR A 134 3.42 -0.77 -13.61
CA THR A 134 4.46 -0.01 -12.91
C THR A 134 4.72 -0.64 -11.55
N VAL A 135 5.99 -0.91 -11.26
CA VAL A 135 6.48 -1.31 -9.93
C VAL A 135 7.51 -0.30 -9.43
N PHE A 136 7.77 -0.32 -8.12
CA PHE A 136 8.70 0.61 -7.50
C PHE A 136 9.93 -0.13 -6.97
N GLY A 137 11.12 0.36 -7.33
CA GLY A 137 12.40 -0.13 -6.84
C GLY A 137 12.94 0.74 -5.71
N TYR A 138 13.33 0.14 -4.61
CA TYR A 138 13.94 0.81 -3.47
C TYR A 138 15.29 0.19 -3.13
N ARG A 139 16.32 1.01 -2.92
CA ARG A 139 17.64 0.52 -2.61
C ARG A 139 17.73 0.05 -1.16
N VAL A 140 18.13 -1.22 -0.98
CA VAL A 140 18.31 -1.88 0.32
C VAL A 140 19.71 -2.49 0.44
N ASP A 141 20.13 -2.82 1.66
CA ASP A 141 21.40 -3.49 1.92
C ASP A 141 21.28 -5.03 1.91
N ASP A 142 20.06 -5.56 2.06
CA ASP A 142 19.76 -7.00 2.13
C ASP A 142 18.74 -7.41 1.03
N PRO A 143 19.04 -7.22 -0.28
CA PRO A 143 18.09 -7.41 -1.38
C PRO A 143 17.58 -8.85 -1.52
N GLN A 144 18.33 -9.85 -1.07
CA GLN A 144 17.97 -11.29 -1.14
C GLN A 144 16.66 -11.64 -0.41
N ARG A 145 16.11 -10.73 0.37
CA ARG A 145 14.82 -10.93 1.06
C ARG A 145 13.61 -10.64 0.20
N TYR A 146 13.80 -9.99 -0.95
CA TYR A 146 12.76 -9.39 -1.77
C TYR A 146 12.84 -9.85 -3.23
N GLY A 147 11.86 -9.50 -4.03
CA GLY A 147 12.04 -9.46 -5.47
C GLY A 147 13.08 -8.39 -5.82
N VAL A 148 14.04 -8.72 -6.67
CA VAL A 148 15.17 -7.83 -7.00
C VAL A 148 15.12 -7.45 -8.48
N ALA A 149 15.12 -6.15 -8.78
CA ALA A 149 15.16 -5.62 -10.14
C ALA A 149 16.60 -5.32 -10.55
N GLU A 150 17.01 -5.78 -11.75
CA GLU A 150 18.28 -5.50 -12.39
C GLU A 150 18.08 -4.39 -13.44
N PHE A 151 19.02 -3.47 -13.54
CA PHE A 151 18.98 -2.36 -14.50
C PHE A 151 20.22 -2.32 -15.38
N ASP A 152 20.05 -1.84 -16.62
CA ASP A 152 21.16 -1.46 -17.49
C ASP A 152 21.72 -0.06 -17.11
N GLU A 153 22.74 0.38 -17.87
CA GLU A 153 23.37 1.69 -17.68
C GLU A 153 22.42 2.87 -17.94
N ASN A 154 21.32 2.65 -18.64
CA ASN A 154 20.30 3.66 -18.97
C ASN A 154 19.14 3.65 -17.95
N GLY A 155 19.16 2.74 -16.97
CA GLY A 155 18.10 2.58 -15.99
C GLY A 155 16.89 1.75 -16.48
N THR A 156 17.05 1.00 -17.59
CA THR A 156 16.02 0.08 -18.07
C THR A 156 16.08 -1.22 -17.27
N CYS A 157 14.92 -1.70 -16.81
CA CYS A 157 14.86 -2.98 -16.12
C CYS A 157 15.15 -4.13 -17.07
N LEU A 158 16.14 -4.95 -16.72
CA LEU A 158 16.56 -6.13 -17.49
C LEU A 158 15.95 -7.42 -16.98
N SER A 159 15.85 -7.56 -15.67
CA SER A 159 15.29 -8.74 -15.03
C SER A 159 14.69 -8.42 -13.66
N ILE A 160 13.76 -9.26 -13.21
CA ILE A 160 13.27 -9.28 -11.82
C ILE A 160 13.35 -10.72 -11.34
N GLU A 161 13.98 -10.95 -10.18
CA GLU A 161 14.17 -12.28 -9.60
C GLU A 161 13.61 -12.31 -8.18
N GLU A 162 12.82 -13.34 -7.85
CA GLU A 162 12.25 -13.52 -6.51
C GLU A 162 13.28 -14.09 -5.55
N LYS A 163 13.65 -13.34 -4.52
CA LYS A 163 14.56 -13.74 -3.43
C LYS A 163 15.80 -14.48 -3.92
N PRO A 164 16.60 -13.89 -4.83
CA PRO A 164 17.76 -14.53 -5.40
C PRO A 164 18.84 -14.77 -4.33
N GLU A 165 19.53 -15.94 -4.38
CA GLU A 165 20.69 -16.18 -3.51
C GLU A 165 21.86 -15.24 -3.82
N HIS A 166 21.99 -14.86 -5.09
CA HIS A 166 23.01 -13.91 -5.59
C HIS A 166 22.34 -12.73 -6.30
N PRO A 167 21.90 -11.70 -5.55
CA PRO A 167 21.22 -10.55 -6.14
C PRO A 167 22.10 -9.81 -7.15
N LYS A 168 21.54 -9.48 -8.31
CA LYS A 168 22.24 -8.73 -9.37
C LYS A 168 22.26 -7.22 -9.12
N SER A 169 21.45 -6.74 -8.19
CA SER A 169 21.38 -5.35 -7.77
C SER A 169 20.94 -5.22 -6.31
N ASN A 170 20.99 -3.99 -5.78
CA ASN A 170 20.46 -3.65 -4.45
C ASN A 170 19.05 -3.05 -4.51
N TYR A 171 18.32 -3.18 -5.63
CA TYR A 171 16.99 -2.62 -5.76
C TYR A 171 15.91 -3.67 -5.51
N ALA A 172 15.32 -3.61 -4.31
CA ALA A 172 14.14 -4.40 -3.96
C ALA A 172 12.89 -3.84 -4.66
N VAL A 173 12.06 -4.71 -5.21
CA VAL A 173 10.70 -4.36 -5.66
C VAL A 173 9.82 -4.31 -4.43
N VAL A 174 9.27 -3.13 -4.14
CA VAL A 174 8.45 -2.90 -2.95
C VAL A 174 7.01 -3.34 -3.16
N GLY A 175 6.25 -3.50 -2.07
CA GLY A 175 4.88 -4.00 -2.10
C GLY A 175 3.84 -2.99 -2.61
N LEU A 176 4.06 -2.42 -3.79
CA LEU A 176 3.18 -1.48 -4.46
C LEU A 176 3.24 -1.68 -5.98
N TYR A 177 2.11 -2.02 -6.57
CA TYR A 177 1.98 -2.45 -7.96
C TYR A 177 0.82 -1.72 -8.62
N PHE A 178 1.06 -1.11 -9.78
CA PHE A 178 0.02 -0.50 -10.61
C PHE A 178 -0.05 -1.28 -11.91
N ASP A 179 -1.18 -1.89 -12.17
CA ASP A 179 -1.33 -2.83 -13.26
C ASP A 179 -2.52 -2.47 -14.16
N PRO A 180 -2.39 -2.62 -15.49
CA PRO A 180 -3.53 -2.56 -16.38
C PRO A 180 -4.46 -3.74 -16.12
N ASN A 181 -5.73 -3.67 -16.56
CA ASN A 181 -6.72 -4.73 -16.39
C ASN A 181 -6.23 -6.14 -16.77
N ARG A 182 -5.35 -6.22 -17.76
CA ARG A 182 -4.73 -7.48 -18.22
C ARG A 182 -4.08 -8.28 -17.09
N VAL A 183 -3.74 -7.68 -15.95
CA VAL A 183 -3.13 -8.37 -14.81
C VAL A 183 -3.94 -9.57 -14.33
N VAL A 184 -5.27 -9.50 -14.41
CA VAL A 184 -6.14 -10.61 -14.04
C VAL A 184 -5.88 -11.85 -14.91
N SER A 185 -5.78 -11.65 -16.23
CA SER A 185 -5.47 -12.75 -17.16
C SER A 185 -4.03 -13.27 -16.98
N VAL A 186 -3.08 -12.40 -16.69
CA VAL A 186 -1.70 -12.78 -16.38
C VAL A 186 -1.68 -13.61 -15.09
N ALA A 187 -2.35 -13.16 -14.02
CA ALA A 187 -2.42 -13.90 -12.75
C ALA A 187 -3.05 -15.28 -12.90
N LYS A 188 -4.00 -15.46 -13.82
CA LYS A 188 -4.58 -16.77 -14.16
C LYS A 188 -3.61 -17.70 -14.92
N SER A 189 -2.62 -17.14 -15.59
CA SER A 189 -1.69 -17.88 -16.45
C SER A 189 -0.38 -18.30 -15.78
N ILE A 190 -0.06 -17.74 -14.61
CA ILE A 190 1.14 -18.10 -13.87
C ILE A 190 0.93 -19.39 -13.08
N GLU A 191 2.01 -20.16 -12.91
CA GLU A 191 2.02 -21.37 -12.08
C GLU A 191 2.58 -21.06 -10.69
N PRO A 192 2.16 -21.80 -9.65
CA PRO A 192 2.75 -21.69 -8.34
C PRO A 192 4.26 -21.98 -8.37
N SER A 193 5.02 -21.21 -7.61
CA SER A 193 6.46 -21.43 -7.42
C SER A 193 6.76 -22.73 -6.68
N SER A 194 8.04 -23.07 -6.52
CA SER A 194 8.48 -24.22 -5.69
C SER A 194 8.00 -24.11 -4.22
N ARG A 195 7.56 -22.93 -3.77
CA ARG A 195 6.96 -22.69 -2.46
C ARG A 195 5.44 -22.91 -2.44
N GLY A 196 4.84 -23.22 -3.58
CA GLY A 196 3.39 -23.37 -3.73
C GLY A 196 2.65 -22.01 -3.80
N GLU A 197 3.34 -20.89 -3.99
CA GLU A 197 2.78 -19.54 -4.01
C GLU A 197 2.66 -19.00 -5.45
N LEU A 198 1.57 -18.30 -5.74
CA LEU A 198 1.40 -17.48 -6.94
C LEU A 198 2.18 -16.18 -6.73
N GLU A 199 3.41 -16.16 -7.22
CA GLU A 199 4.35 -15.07 -6.98
C GLU A 199 3.98 -13.84 -7.80
N ILE A 200 3.98 -12.68 -7.15
CA ILE A 200 3.82 -11.40 -7.85
C ILE A 200 4.99 -11.13 -8.81
N THR A 201 6.17 -11.64 -8.49
CA THR A 201 7.35 -11.56 -9.34
C THR A 201 7.13 -12.25 -10.69
N SER A 202 6.39 -13.37 -10.74
CA SER A 202 6.04 -14.03 -12.01
C SER A 202 5.10 -13.17 -12.85
N VAL A 203 4.18 -12.43 -12.24
CA VAL A 203 3.34 -11.45 -12.94
C VAL A 203 4.21 -10.32 -13.54
N ASN A 204 5.12 -9.76 -12.74
CA ASN A 204 6.01 -8.69 -13.19
C ASN A 204 6.94 -9.15 -14.32
N GLN A 205 7.47 -10.39 -14.23
CA GLN A 205 8.30 -10.99 -15.29
C GLN A 205 7.54 -11.14 -16.60
N ARG A 206 6.24 -11.45 -16.55
CA ARG A 206 5.41 -11.53 -17.74
C ARG A 206 5.25 -10.17 -18.41
N PHE A 207 4.93 -9.11 -17.64
CA PHE A 207 4.88 -7.75 -18.18
C PHE A 207 6.23 -7.28 -18.69
N LEU A 208 7.33 -7.64 -18.02
CA LEU A 208 8.69 -7.31 -18.48
C LEU A 208 9.02 -7.98 -19.81
N ALA A 209 8.72 -9.27 -19.96
CA ALA A 209 8.94 -10.02 -21.20
C ALA A 209 8.15 -9.47 -22.40
N ASP A 210 6.97 -8.92 -22.14
CA ASP A 210 6.13 -8.29 -23.16
C ASP A 210 6.53 -6.82 -23.44
N GLY A 211 7.53 -6.26 -22.73
CA GLY A 211 7.96 -4.85 -22.86
C GLY A 211 6.97 -3.85 -22.24
N GLU A 212 6.11 -4.32 -21.33
CA GLU A 212 5.01 -3.57 -20.72
C GLU A 212 5.21 -3.34 -19.20
N LEU A 213 6.45 -3.43 -18.72
CA LEU A 213 6.78 -3.12 -17.32
C LEU A 213 7.63 -1.85 -17.23
N LYS A 214 7.21 -0.92 -16.39
CA LYS A 214 7.99 0.24 -15.96
C LYS A 214 8.45 0.06 -14.53
N VAL A 215 9.70 0.35 -14.22
CA VAL A 215 10.22 0.40 -12.85
C VAL A 215 10.54 1.83 -12.50
N GLN A 216 9.85 2.39 -11.51
CA GLN A 216 10.18 3.71 -10.94
C GLN A 216 11.05 3.52 -9.70
N THR A 217 12.15 4.26 -9.58
CA THR A 217 12.99 4.18 -8.39
C THR A 217 12.60 5.22 -7.36
N LEU A 218 12.47 4.77 -6.10
CA LEU A 218 12.30 5.64 -4.95
C LEU A 218 13.68 6.17 -4.53
N GLY A 219 13.88 7.48 -4.64
CA GLY A 219 15.17 8.12 -4.50
C GLY A 219 15.64 8.33 -3.05
N ARG A 220 16.77 9.01 -2.87
CA ARG A 220 17.30 9.39 -1.56
C ARG A 220 16.30 10.27 -0.81
N GLY A 221 16.16 10.04 0.49
CA GLY A 221 15.21 10.75 1.34
C GLY A 221 13.79 10.17 1.32
N PHE A 222 13.56 9.13 0.52
CA PHE A 222 12.36 8.30 0.60
C PHE A 222 12.55 7.23 1.66
N ALA A 223 11.52 6.94 2.44
CA ALA A 223 11.46 5.85 3.38
C ALA A 223 10.41 4.83 2.94
N TRP A 224 10.86 3.60 2.76
CA TRP A 224 10.02 2.42 2.66
C TRP A 224 10.34 1.50 3.83
N LEU A 225 9.33 1.13 4.59
CA LEU A 225 9.46 0.29 5.77
C LEU A 225 8.56 -0.94 5.61
N ASP A 226 9.17 -2.10 5.66
CA ASP A 226 8.44 -3.37 5.81
C ASP A 226 8.36 -3.68 7.31
N THR A 227 7.20 -3.91 7.83
CA THR A 227 6.99 -4.16 9.26
C THR A 227 7.01 -5.66 9.59
N GLY A 228 7.90 -6.43 8.94
CA GLY A 228 7.94 -7.89 8.96
C GLY A 228 8.52 -8.53 10.23
N THR A 229 9.24 -7.78 11.05
CA THR A 229 9.89 -8.24 12.29
C THR A 229 9.53 -7.33 13.48
N HIS A 230 9.83 -7.77 14.71
CA HIS A 230 9.62 -6.94 15.91
C HIS A 230 10.44 -5.64 15.85
N ASP A 231 11.67 -5.72 15.37
CA ASP A 231 12.57 -4.56 15.25
C ASP A 231 12.02 -3.59 14.20
N SER A 232 11.69 -4.05 12.98
CA SER A 232 11.16 -3.17 11.93
C SER A 232 9.80 -2.56 12.28
N LEU A 233 8.95 -3.27 13.07
CA LEU A 233 7.70 -2.73 13.60
C LEU A 233 7.95 -1.57 14.58
N SER A 234 8.94 -1.72 15.47
CA SER A 234 9.35 -0.69 16.42
C SER A 234 9.96 0.51 15.72
N GLU A 235 10.88 0.28 14.79
CA GLU A 235 11.54 1.31 13.98
C GLU A 235 10.54 2.13 13.17
N ALA A 236 9.55 1.48 12.57
CA ALA A 236 8.46 2.16 11.85
C ALA A 236 7.67 3.10 12.77
N SER A 237 7.33 2.66 13.99
CA SER A 237 6.64 3.50 14.96
C SER A 237 7.47 4.71 15.39
N ILE A 238 8.78 4.52 15.65
CA ILE A 238 9.71 5.61 16.02
C ILE A 238 9.87 6.59 14.84
N PHE A 239 10.03 6.08 13.63
CA PHE A 239 10.15 6.91 12.42
C PHE A 239 8.94 7.83 12.24
N VAL A 240 7.72 7.28 12.32
CA VAL A 240 6.48 8.05 12.21
C VAL A 240 6.37 9.08 13.33
N GLU A 241 6.62 8.67 14.59
CA GLU A 241 6.60 9.55 15.75
C GLU A 241 7.52 10.76 15.58
N VAL A 242 8.76 10.52 15.18
CA VAL A 242 9.75 11.59 15.02
C VAL A 242 9.35 12.57 13.94
N LEU A 243 8.89 12.10 12.77
CA LEU A 243 8.46 12.96 11.68
C LEU A 243 7.23 13.78 12.06
N GLU A 244 6.20 13.17 12.62
CA GLU A 244 4.98 13.85 13.01
C GLU A 244 5.25 14.93 14.07
N LYS A 245 6.06 14.61 15.08
CA LYS A 245 6.43 15.58 16.13
C LYS A 245 7.28 16.74 15.61
N ARG A 246 8.16 16.49 14.65
CA ARG A 246 9.06 17.53 14.10
C ARG A 246 8.36 18.46 13.12
N GLN A 247 7.47 17.91 12.29
CA GLN A 247 6.80 18.67 11.24
C GLN A 247 5.43 19.23 11.68
N GLY A 248 4.86 18.71 12.76
CA GLY A 248 3.54 19.10 13.24
C GLY A 248 2.39 18.65 12.33
N VAL A 249 2.64 17.67 11.45
CA VAL A 249 1.67 17.08 10.53
C VAL A 249 1.50 15.58 10.83
N LYS A 250 0.44 14.98 10.32
CA LYS A 250 0.21 13.54 10.43
C LYS A 250 0.64 12.81 9.14
N ILE A 251 1.27 11.65 9.29
CA ILE A 251 1.54 10.73 8.18
C ILE A 251 0.33 9.79 8.04
N ALA A 252 -0.09 9.51 6.81
CA ALA A 252 -1.21 8.60 6.53
C ALA A 252 -2.49 8.93 7.31
N CYS A 253 -2.80 10.22 7.44
CA CYS A 253 -4.07 10.69 8.00
C CYS A 253 -5.13 10.64 6.90
N LEU A 254 -5.98 9.61 6.92
CA LEU A 254 -6.97 9.37 5.87
C LEU A 254 -7.97 10.51 5.78
N GLU A 255 -8.39 11.05 6.91
CA GLU A 255 -9.34 12.16 7.03
C GLU A 255 -8.75 13.44 6.42
N GLU A 256 -7.48 13.74 6.66
CA GLU A 256 -6.79 14.88 6.05
C GLU A 256 -6.71 14.74 4.54
N ILE A 257 -6.29 13.55 4.04
CA ILE A 257 -6.20 13.28 2.60
C ILE A 257 -7.58 13.46 1.96
N ALA A 258 -8.64 12.93 2.56
CA ALA A 258 -10.00 13.05 2.08
C ALA A 258 -10.47 14.51 2.05
N TYR A 259 -10.22 15.25 3.11
CA TYR A 259 -10.61 16.66 3.21
C TYR A 259 -9.86 17.56 2.22
N ARG A 260 -8.53 17.40 2.10
CA ARG A 260 -7.72 18.16 1.14
C ARG A 260 -8.07 17.88 -0.32
N ASN A 261 -8.52 16.66 -0.61
CA ASN A 261 -9.02 16.28 -1.95
C ASN A 261 -10.50 16.67 -2.18
N GLY A 262 -11.18 17.27 -1.20
CA GLY A 262 -12.60 17.63 -1.31
C GLY A 262 -13.55 16.42 -1.34
N TRP A 263 -13.13 15.26 -0.83
CA TRP A 263 -13.94 14.03 -0.79
C TRP A 263 -14.89 14.00 0.40
N ILE A 264 -14.56 14.71 1.47
CA ILE A 264 -15.43 14.96 2.62
C ILE A 264 -15.53 16.45 2.90
N SER A 265 -16.66 16.89 3.46
CA SER A 265 -16.87 18.28 3.85
C SER A 265 -16.24 18.60 5.21
N GLU A 266 -16.19 19.89 5.55
CA GLU A 266 -15.79 20.34 6.89
C GLU A 266 -16.68 19.76 7.98
N GLU A 267 -18.01 19.71 7.76
CA GLU A 267 -18.98 19.16 8.70
C GLU A 267 -18.67 17.67 8.95
N LYS A 268 -18.39 16.92 7.88
CA LYS A 268 -18.03 15.49 8.00
C LYS A 268 -16.72 15.32 8.74
N LEU A 269 -15.70 16.14 8.46
CA LEU A 269 -14.43 16.08 9.19
C LEU A 269 -14.62 16.38 10.69
N ARG A 270 -15.49 17.35 11.06
CA ARG A 270 -15.83 17.63 12.46
C ARG A 270 -16.57 16.47 13.12
N GLU A 271 -17.49 15.83 12.40
CA GLU A 271 -18.22 14.65 12.88
C GLU A 271 -17.24 13.52 13.20
N VAL A 272 -16.36 13.18 12.28
CA VAL A 272 -15.35 12.09 12.44
C VAL A 272 -14.35 12.43 13.56
N ALA A 273 -13.93 13.68 13.70
CA ALA A 273 -13.05 14.13 14.78
C ALA A 273 -13.70 14.05 16.16
N GLY A 274 -15.04 14.18 16.26
CA GLY A 274 -15.80 14.29 17.51
C GLY A 274 -15.44 13.27 18.58
N PRO A 275 -15.45 11.96 18.29
CA PRO A 275 -15.06 10.92 19.26
C PRO A 275 -13.60 10.98 19.71
N MET A 276 -12.73 11.63 18.93
CA MET A 276 -11.27 11.67 19.14
C MET A 276 -10.78 12.99 19.76
N LEU A 277 -11.64 13.93 20.13
CA LEU A 277 -11.25 15.26 20.64
C LEU A 277 -10.40 15.23 21.91
N ARG A 278 -10.41 14.14 22.65
CA ARG A 278 -9.61 13.96 23.87
C ARG A 278 -8.17 13.51 23.60
N ASN A 279 -7.83 13.18 22.35
CA ASN A 279 -6.49 12.77 21.97
C ASN A 279 -5.88 13.73 20.93
N GLN A 280 -4.57 13.57 20.68
CA GLN A 280 -3.83 14.45 19.75
C GLN A 280 -4.27 14.29 18.29
N TYR A 281 -4.78 13.10 17.91
CA TYR A 281 -5.23 12.86 16.54
C TYR A 281 -6.47 13.69 16.21
N GLY A 282 -7.50 13.64 17.04
CA GLY A 282 -8.71 14.45 16.85
C GLY A 282 -8.46 15.96 16.95
N GLN A 283 -7.56 16.38 17.86
CA GLN A 283 -7.15 17.78 17.97
C GLN A 283 -6.43 18.26 16.70
N TYR A 284 -5.61 17.40 16.08
CA TYR A 284 -4.97 17.70 14.79
C TYR A 284 -6.00 17.94 13.67
N LEU A 285 -7.04 17.10 13.57
CA LEU A 285 -8.10 17.28 12.57
C LEU A 285 -8.82 18.62 12.70
N LEU A 286 -9.06 19.09 13.93
CA LEU A 286 -9.62 20.43 14.13
C LEU A 286 -8.65 21.56 13.79
N LYS A 287 -7.35 21.38 14.08
CA LYS A 287 -6.32 22.34 13.70
C LYS A 287 -6.22 22.49 12.18
N LEU A 288 -6.29 21.37 11.45
CA LEU A 288 -6.30 21.33 9.98
C LEU A 288 -7.38 22.23 9.37
N LEU A 289 -8.60 22.24 9.92
CA LEU A 289 -9.68 23.12 9.46
C LEU A 289 -9.31 24.61 9.56
N ALA A 290 -8.64 24.99 10.64
CA ALA A 290 -8.23 26.38 10.84
C ALA A 290 -7.07 26.80 9.89
N GLU A 291 -6.20 25.86 9.51
CA GLU A 291 -5.09 26.09 8.59
C GLU A 291 -5.61 26.26 7.16
N VAL A 292 -6.43 25.34 6.66
CA VAL A 292 -7.02 25.40 5.31
C VAL A 292 -7.84 26.66 5.12
N ALA A 293 -8.58 27.10 6.15
CA ALA A 293 -9.32 28.38 6.11
C ALA A 293 -8.42 29.62 6.00
N ARG A 294 -7.15 29.55 6.41
CA ARG A 294 -6.16 30.63 6.27
C ARG A 294 -5.49 30.64 4.91
N ASP A 295 -5.15 29.43 4.39
CA ASP A 295 -4.43 29.27 3.11
C ASP A 295 -5.34 29.53 1.90
N GLY A 296 -6.65 29.42 2.06
CA GLY A 296 -7.67 29.73 1.06
C GLY A 296 -8.07 31.21 0.96
N ARG A 297 -7.37 32.12 1.67
CA ARG A 297 -7.48 33.57 1.57
C ARG A 297 -6.24 34.15 0.90
#